data_d915fa903512790ba8c419bb1d32d1d0
#
_entry.id   d915fa903512790ba8c419bb1d32d1d0
#
_cell.length_a   1.000
_cell.length_b   1.000
_cell.length_c   1.000
_cell.angle_alpha   90.00
_cell.angle_beta   90.00
_cell.angle_gamma   90.00
#
_symmetry.space_group_name_H-M   'P 1'
#
loop_
_entity.id
_entity.type
_entity.pdbx_description
1 polymer ?
#
loop_
_entity_poly.entity_id
_entity_poly.type
_entity_poly.pdbx_seq_one_letter_code
_entity_poly.pdbx_strand_id
1 'polypeptide(L)'
;AAAREFAPDGLDAALLTVGGDVAQLVLSTLRDGGRAAYPHGVEPEPEAVEGVRLQAYDGDPAPEVMERLNRLVESGPFEVHIAGIYPLEEIAEAEEAVGKHHLGKVLLRIG
;
A
#
# COMPACT_ATOMS: atom_id res chain seq x y z
N ALA A 1 -17.86 -3.29 -4.33
CA ALA A 1 -18.43 -3.67 -5.62
C ALA A 1 -17.38 -4.35 -6.49
N ALA A 2 -16.36 -3.65 -7.01
CA ALA A 2 -15.39 -4.19 -7.97
C ALA A 2 -14.67 -5.48 -7.53
N ALA A 3 -14.22 -5.57 -6.26
CA ALA A 3 -13.55 -6.77 -5.75
C ALA A 3 -14.42 -8.03 -5.84
N ARG A 4 -15.72 -7.92 -5.56
CA ARG A 4 -16.67 -9.03 -5.63
C ARG A 4 -17.10 -9.36 -7.07
N GLU A 5 -17.04 -8.40 -7.97
CA GLU A 5 -17.23 -8.66 -9.40
C GLU A 5 -16.05 -9.42 -9.99
N PHE A 6 -14.82 -9.06 -9.55
CA PHE A 6 -13.60 -9.75 -9.95
C PHE A 6 -13.47 -11.16 -9.33
N ALA A 7 -13.77 -11.31 -8.05
CA ALA A 7 -13.68 -12.55 -7.30
C ALA A 7 -15.00 -12.80 -6.53
N PRO A 8 -16.01 -13.44 -7.16
CA PRO A 8 -17.31 -13.69 -6.53
C PRO A 8 -17.23 -14.49 -5.23
N ASP A 9 -16.29 -15.43 -5.15
CA ASP A 9 -16.04 -16.28 -3.97
C ASP A 9 -15.15 -15.61 -2.91
N GLY A 10 -14.75 -14.38 -3.15
CA GLY A 10 -13.84 -13.60 -2.32
C GLY A 10 -12.37 -13.69 -2.76
N LEU A 11 -11.58 -12.69 -2.34
CA LEU A 11 -10.16 -12.61 -2.65
C LEU A 11 -9.34 -13.54 -1.74
N ASP A 12 -8.22 -14.05 -2.26
CA ASP A 12 -7.30 -14.92 -1.51
C ASP A 12 -6.47 -14.18 -0.47
N ALA A 13 -6.08 -12.94 -0.79
CA ALA A 13 -5.18 -12.16 0.04
C ALA A 13 -5.36 -10.64 -0.14
N ALA A 14 -4.98 -9.88 0.88
CA ALA A 14 -4.89 -8.42 0.85
C ALA A 14 -3.64 -7.91 1.57
N LEU A 15 -3.11 -6.79 1.08
CA LEU A 15 -2.13 -5.96 1.78
C LEU A 15 -2.82 -4.65 2.16
N LEU A 16 -2.89 -4.36 3.46
CA LEU A 16 -3.54 -3.18 3.98
C LEU A 16 -2.48 -2.10 4.29
N THR A 17 -2.63 -0.93 3.74
CA THR A 17 -1.74 0.23 4.00
C THR A 17 -2.47 1.35 4.72
N VAL A 18 -3.75 1.16 4.99
CA VAL A 18 -4.63 2.08 5.74
C VAL A 18 -5.46 1.29 6.74
N GLY A 19 -5.86 1.92 7.82
CA GLY A 19 -6.69 1.31 8.87
C GLY A 19 -8.17 1.69 8.77
N GLY A 20 -8.89 1.47 9.88
CA GLY A 20 -10.27 1.87 10.06
C GLY A 20 -11.26 1.18 9.11
N ASP A 21 -12.33 1.88 8.78
CA ASP A 21 -13.44 1.33 7.97
C ASP A 21 -13.00 0.80 6.61
N VAL A 22 -11.98 1.43 6.00
CA VAL A 22 -11.45 0.99 4.70
C VAL A 22 -10.78 -0.39 4.84
N ALA A 23 -9.98 -0.60 5.88
CA ALA A 23 -9.36 -1.89 6.15
C ALA A 23 -10.42 -2.97 6.40
N GLN A 24 -11.45 -2.68 7.22
CA GLN A 24 -12.55 -3.60 7.49
C GLN A 24 -13.34 -3.94 6.22
N LEU A 25 -13.59 -2.95 5.37
CA LEU A 25 -14.23 -3.16 4.08
C LEU A 25 -13.41 -4.11 3.19
N VAL A 26 -12.08 -3.93 3.13
CA VAL A 26 -11.19 -4.82 2.36
C VAL A 26 -11.19 -6.23 2.95
N LEU A 27 -11.06 -6.37 4.27
CA LEU A 27 -11.09 -7.67 4.95
C LEU A 27 -12.39 -8.42 4.68
N SER A 28 -13.53 -7.72 4.60
CA SER A 28 -14.83 -8.33 4.28
C SER A 28 -14.94 -8.86 2.84
N THR A 29 -13.99 -8.53 1.97
CA THR A 29 -13.93 -9.06 0.58
C THR A 29 -13.12 -10.34 0.47
N LEU A 30 -12.42 -10.74 1.52
CA LEU A 30 -11.65 -11.98 1.53
C LEU A 30 -12.56 -13.19 1.68
N ARG A 31 -12.16 -14.31 1.05
CA ARG A 31 -12.82 -15.58 1.25
C ARG A 31 -12.48 -16.19 2.61
N ASP A 32 -13.23 -17.18 3.03
CA ASP A 32 -12.86 -18.02 4.17
C ASP A 32 -11.51 -18.70 3.94
N GLY A 33 -10.64 -18.70 4.96
CA GLY A 33 -9.24 -19.12 4.84
C GLY A 33 -8.32 -18.10 4.14
N GLY A 34 -8.84 -16.95 3.76
CA GLY A 34 -8.06 -15.84 3.21
C GLY A 34 -7.04 -15.26 4.19
N ARG A 35 -6.12 -14.46 3.69
CA ARG A 35 -5.06 -13.86 4.50
C ARG A 35 -4.90 -12.37 4.21
N ALA A 36 -4.56 -11.61 5.22
CA ALA A 36 -4.20 -10.20 5.08
C ALA A 36 -2.96 -9.88 5.91
N ALA A 37 -2.20 -8.90 5.45
CA ALA A 37 -1.06 -8.36 6.17
C ALA A 37 -1.12 -6.83 6.15
N TYR A 38 -0.56 -6.21 7.20
CA TYR A 38 -0.44 -4.77 7.32
C TYR A 38 0.87 -4.40 8.04
N PRO A 39 1.53 -3.28 7.67
CA PRO A 39 2.70 -2.82 8.40
C PRO A 39 2.30 -2.29 9.77
N HIS A 40 3.12 -2.52 10.80
CA HIS A 40 2.95 -1.84 12.09
C HIS A 40 2.91 -0.31 11.89
N GLY A 41 2.09 0.37 12.70
CA GLY A 41 1.87 1.81 12.58
C GLY A 41 0.70 2.21 11.66
N VAL A 42 -0.01 1.24 11.10
CA VAL A 42 -1.32 1.52 10.48
C VAL A 42 -2.34 1.82 11.58
N GLU A 43 -2.94 3.00 11.52
CA GLU A 43 -3.88 3.51 12.52
C GLU A 43 -5.25 3.87 11.88
N PRO A 44 -6.39 3.54 12.50
CA PRO A 44 -6.53 2.54 13.56
C PRO A 44 -6.08 1.15 13.11
N GLU A 45 -5.55 0.35 14.04
CA GLU A 45 -5.13 -1.02 13.73
C GLU A 45 -6.30 -1.84 13.17
N PRO A 46 -6.10 -2.61 12.08
CA PRO A 46 -7.15 -3.45 11.53
C PRO A 46 -7.61 -4.52 12.52
N GLU A 47 -8.92 -4.68 12.65
CA GLU A 47 -9.52 -5.67 13.54
C GLU A 47 -9.62 -7.03 12.87
N ALA A 48 -9.39 -8.09 13.65
CA ALA A 48 -9.49 -9.46 13.14
C ALA A 48 -10.90 -9.78 12.67
N VAL A 49 -10.99 -10.49 11.55
CA VAL A 49 -12.24 -10.99 10.97
C VAL A 49 -12.22 -12.51 11.01
N GLU A 50 -13.34 -13.13 11.41
CA GLU A 50 -13.49 -14.58 11.45
C GLU A 50 -13.21 -15.20 10.08
N GLY A 51 -12.49 -16.30 10.04
CA GLY A 51 -12.11 -17.00 8.82
C GLY A 51 -10.95 -16.37 8.04
N VAL A 52 -10.42 -15.22 8.46
CA VAL A 52 -9.30 -14.53 7.81
C VAL A 52 -8.07 -14.52 8.72
N ARG A 53 -6.92 -14.92 8.16
CA ARG A 53 -5.63 -14.78 8.87
C ARG A 53 -5.11 -13.36 8.68
N LEU A 54 -5.10 -12.57 9.74
CA LEU A 54 -4.58 -11.21 9.78
C LEU A 54 -3.22 -11.19 10.48
N GLN A 55 -2.21 -10.54 9.89
CA GLN A 55 -0.86 -10.47 10.45
C GLN A 55 -0.25 -9.08 10.25
N ALA A 56 0.25 -8.51 11.34
CA ALA A 56 1.12 -7.34 11.27
C ALA A 56 2.56 -7.74 10.88
N TYR A 57 3.29 -6.85 10.24
CA TYR A 57 4.71 -7.03 9.93
C TYR A 57 5.50 -5.73 10.08
N ASP A 58 6.79 -5.86 10.33
CA ASP A 58 7.76 -4.78 10.29
C ASP A 58 8.60 -4.85 9.01
N GLY A 59 9.03 -3.69 8.53
CA GLY A 59 10.07 -3.62 7.53
C GLY A 59 11.42 -4.00 8.14
N ASP A 60 12.19 -4.82 7.45
CA ASP A 60 13.55 -5.17 7.86
C ASP A 60 14.55 -4.29 7.09
N PRO A 61 15.22 -3.32 7.76
CA PRO A 61 16.18 -2.42 7.11
C PRO A 61 17.58 -3.03 6.98
N ALA A 62 17.78 -4.32 7.26
CA ALA A 62 19.07 -4.97 7.13
C ALA A 62 19.65 -4.81 5.72
N PRO A 63 20.98 -4.55 5.58
CA PRO A 63 21.60 -4.32 4.29
C PRO A 63 21.32 -5.42 3.25
N GLU A 64 21.31 -6.67 3.68
CA GLU A 64 21.06 -7.83 2.80
C GLU A 64 19.61 -7.82 2.25
N VAL A 65 18.65 -7.38 3.05
CA VAL A 65 17.25 -7.23 2.63
C VAL A 65 17.12 -6.10 1.62
N MET A 66 17.80 -4.97 1.87
CA MET A 66 17.82 -3.82 0.96
C MET A 66 18.48 -4.16 -0.37
N GLU A 67 19.61 -4.89 -0.36
CA GLU A 67 20.26 -5.37 -1.57
C GLU A 67 19.37 -6.32 -2.38
N ARG A 68 18.65 -7.21 -1.69
CA ARG A 68 17.69 -8.11 -2.33
C ARG A 68 16.53 -7.33 -2.96
N LEU A 69 16.01 -6.31 -2.28
CA LEU A 69 14.97 -5.43 -2.81
C LEU A 69 15.47 -4.69 -4.06
N ASN A 70 16.68 -4.11 -4.01
CA ASN A 70 17.27 -3.41 -5.14
C ASN A 70 17.41 -4.33 -6.37
N ARG A 71 17.93 -5.54 -6.18
CA ARG A 71 18.01 -6.52 -7.28
C ARG A 71 16.65 -6.88 -7.86
N LEU A 72 15.63 -6.98 -7.01
CA LEU A 72 14.27 -7.27 -7.44
C LEU A 72 13.71 -6.11 -8.29
N VAL A 73 13.89 -4.87 -7.84
CA VAL A 73 13.46 -3.67 -8.55
C VAL A 73 14.18 -3.52 -9.89
N GLU A 74 15.50 -3.73 -9.92
CA GLU A 74 16.32 -3.63 -11.14
C GLU A 74 16.01 -4.72 -12.18
N SER A 75 15.58 -5.90 -11.74
CA SER A 75 15.30 -7.04 -12.63
C SER A 75 13.85 -7.12 -13.11
N GLY A 76 12.95 -6.36 -12.50
CA GLY A 76 11.51 -6.45 -12.76
C GLY A 76 10.96 -5.31 -13.63
N PRO A 77 9.75 -5.44 -14.12
CA PRO A 77 9.04 -4.40 -14.85
C PRO A 77 8.40 -3.39 -13.87
N PHE A 78 9.21 -2.87 -12.94
CA PHE A 78 8.72 -1.89 -11.97
C PHE A 78 8.81 -0.48 -12.56
N GLU A 79 7.67 0.11 -12.85
CA GLU A 79 7.55 1.49 -13.27
C GLU A 79 7.02 2.33 -12.10
N VAL A 80 7.71 3.43 -11.82
CA VAL A 80 7.21 4.44 -10.88
C VAL A 80 6.49 5.52 -11.67
N HIS A 81 5.17 5.53 -11.60
CA HIS A 81 4.40 6.61 -12.19
C HIS A 81 4.61 7.90 -11.39
N ILE A 82 5.00 8.98 -12.09
CA ILE A 82 5.26 10.29 -11.50
C ILE A 82 4.08 11.19 -11.85
N ALA A 83 3.32 11.58 -10.83
CA ALA A 83 2.15 12.46 -10.98
C ALA A 83 2.55 13.92 -11.18
N GLY A 84 3.67 14.35 -10.62
CA GLY A 84 4.21 15.70 -10.77
C GLY A 84 5.60 15.84 -10.16
N ILE A 85 6.35 16.78 -10.70
CA ILE A 85 7.68 17.16 -10.17
C ILE A 85 7.65 18.66 -9.89
N TYR A 86 7.93 19.04 -8.66
CA TYR A 86 7.94 20.42 -8.19
C TYR A 86 9.35 20.82 -7.76
N PRO A 87 9.82 22.02 -8.05
CA PRO A 87 11.02 22.54 -7.40
C PRO A 87 10.78 22.69 -5.88
N LEU A 88 11.85 22.68 -5.08
CA LEU A 88 11.72 22.76 -3.62
C LEU A 88 11.00 24.02 -3.14
N GLU A 89 11.14 25.11 -3.89
CA GLU A 89 10.48 26.40 -3.61
C GLU A 89 8.95 26.32 -3.73
N GLU A 90 8.43 25.34 -4.47
CA GLU A 90 7.00 25.11 -4.68
C GLU A 90 6.47 23.96 -3.78
N ILE A 91 7.05 23.79 -2.60
CA ILE A 91 6.65 22.71 -1.67
C ILE A 91 5.16 22.78 -1.27
N ALA A 92 4.62 23.99 -1.15
CA ALA A 92 3.21 24.18 -0.79
C ALA A 92 2.27 23.64 -1.88
N GLU A 93 2.60 23.88 -3.15
CA GLU A 93 1.86 23.36 -4.31
C GLU A 93 2.00 21.83 -4.41
N ALA A 94 3.18 21.29 -4.08
CA ALA A 94 3.41 19.86 -4.02
C ALA A 94 2.56 19.20 -2.92
N GLU A 95 2.45 19.78 -1.73
CA GLU A 95 1.58 19.31 -0.65
C GLU A 95 0.10 19.32 -1.05
N GLU A 96 -0.35 20.41 -1.71
CA GLU A 96 -1.71 20.44 -2.26
C GLU A 96 -1.96 19.33 -3.28
N ALA A 97 -0.97 19.04 -4.14
CA ALA A 97 -1.08 17.97 -5.13
C ALA A 97 -1.17 16.59 -4.48
N VAL A 98 -0.43 16.35 -3.39
CA VAL A 98 -0.53 15.10 -2.61
C VAL A 98 -1.93 14.92 -2.01
N GLY A 99 -2.57 16.00 -1.56
CA GLY A 99 -3.92 15.97 -1.00
C GLY A 99 -5.03 15.69 -2.03
N LYS A 100 -4.73 15.81 -3.33
CA LYS A 100 -5.67 15.51 -4.42
C LYS A 100 -5.56 14.05 -4.85
N HIS A 101 -6.66 13.49 -5.35
CA HIS A 101 -6.62 12.14 -5.92
C HIS A 101 -5.72 12.12 -7.17
N HIS A 102 -4.65 11.33 -7.13
CA HIS A 102 -3.71 11.17 -8.23
C HIS A 102 -3.15 9.74 -8.28
N LEU A 103 -2.65 9.35 -9.44
CA LEU A 103 -1.92 8.11 -9.62
C LEU A 103 -0.41 8.40 -9.60
N GLY A 104 0.33 7.64 -8.79
CA GLY A 104 1.79 7.72 -8.75
C GLY A 104 2.32 8.59 -7.61
N LYS A 105 3.53 9.10 -7.78
CA LYS A 105 4.28 9.85 -6.78
C LYS A 105 4.41 11.32 -7.15
N VAL A 106 4.26 12.20 -6.18
CA VAL A 106 4.65 13.61 -6.28
C VAL A 106 6.08 13.72 -5.79
N LEU A 107 6.94 14.34 -6.58
CA LEU A 107 8.37 14.48 -6.30
C LEU A 107 8.75 15.94 -6.10
N LEU A 108 9.71 16.17 -5.21
CA LEU A 108 10.42 17.44 -5.08
C LEU A 108 11.79 17.34 -5.75
N ARG A 109 12.12 18.30 -6.60
CA ARG A 109 13.45 18.43 -7.19
C ARG A 109 14.30 19.35 -6.35
N ILE A 110 15.42 18.86 -5.89
CA ILE A 110 16.40 19.60 -5.09
C ILE A 110 17.59 19.93 -6.00
N GLY A 111 17.79 21.21 -6.20
CA GLY A 111 18.91 21.71 -7.03
C GLY A 111 18.59 21.82 -8.51
#